data_e39155685f1eb957298aaf4d98a68f4f
#
_entry.id   e39155685f1eb957298aaf4d98a68f4f
#
_cell.length_a   1.000
_cell.length_b   1.000
_cell.length_c   1.000
_cell.angle_alpha   90.00
_cell.angle_beta   90.00
_cell.angle_gamma   90.00
#
_symmetry.space_group_name_H-M   'P 1'
#
loop_
_entity.id
_entity.type
_entity.pdbx_description
1 polymer ?
#
loop_
_entity_poly.entity_id
_entity_poly.type
_entity_poly.pdbx_seq_one_letter_code
_entity_poly.pdbx_strand_id
1 'polypeptide(L)'
;MTTHHYFRCPGCGEETRKSRLFDAVKNVAEDNKPACRSCGASTDLHLSFDLALCVQDKDAKVLASFYPHQLEEWPCEGRTVTFYPFLIVTEREGRDRAVWLPYWHVVRDGGKDNPKYGQWAPFMDMELFEDLLSQARNDGFLNHEA
;
A
#
# COMPACT_ATOMS: atom_id res chain seq x y z
N MET A 1 -2.93 16.42 13.11
CA MET A 1 -3.99 15.99 12.21
C MET A 1 -3.59 14.69 11.52
N THR A 2 -4.49 13.73 11.48
CA THR A 2 -4.18 12.40 10.91
C THR A 2 -4.67 12.33 9.47
N THR A 3 -3.80 11.89 8.55
CA THR A 3 -4.18 11.64 7.17
C THR A 3 -4.71 10.22 7.06
N HIS A 4 -5.91 10.08 6.53
CA HIS A 4 -6.51 8.77 6.29
C HIS A 4 -6.43 8.45 4.81
N HIS A 5 -5.95 7.25 4.51
CA HIS A 5 -5.88 6.74 3.15
C HIS A 5 -6.99 5.73 2.92
N TYR A 6 -7.57 5.76 1.74
CA TYR A 6 -8.60 4.81 1.36
C TYR A 6 -8.63 4.64 -0.16
N PHE A 7 -9.09 3.50 -0.61
CA PHE A 7 -9.31 3.27 -2.03
C PHE A 7 -10.75 3.61 -2.38
N ARG A 8 -10.93 4.27 -3.51
CA ARG A 8 -12.24 4.56 -4.08
C ARG A 8 -12.34 3.89 -5.45
N CYS A 9 -13.42 3.13 -5.65
CA CYS A 9 -13.68 2.49 -6.93
C CYS A 9 -14.48 3.43 -7.83
N PRO A 10 -13.96 3.82 -9.00
CA PRO A 10 -14.70 4.70 -9.90
C PRO A 10 -15.93 4.02 -10.52
N GLY A 11 -15.95 2.67 -10.53
CA GLY A 11 -17.07 1.93 -11.10
C GLY A 11 -18.28 1.87 -10.20
N CYS A 12 -18.12 1.62 -8.91
CA CYS A 12 -19.24 1.48 -7.98
C CYS A 12 -19.26 2.51 -6.85
N GLY A 13 -18.22 3.33 -6.72
CA GLY A 13 -18.14 4.38 -5.71
C GLY A 13 -17.78 3.89 -4.31
N GLU A 14 -17.49 2.61 -4.13
CA GLU A 14 -17.16 2.05 -2.82
C GLU A 14 -15.85 2.63 -2.29
N GLU A 15 -15.86 3.00 -1.02
CA GLU A 15 -14.66 3.44 -0.30
C GLU A 15 -14.18 2.30 0.60
N THR A 16 -12.91 1.92 0.47
CA THR A 16 -12.30 0.84 1.22
C THR A 16 -11.22 1.40 2.14
N ARG A 17 -11.36 1.21 3.45
CA ARG A 17 -10.47 1.76 4.47
C ARG A 17 -9.94 0.69 5.42
N LYS A 18 -8.83 1.00 6.11
CA LYS A 18 -8.27 0.23 7.23
C LYS A 18 -8.03 -1.24 6.88
N SER A 19 -8.59 -2.17 7.65
CA SER A 19 -8.37 -3.59 7.43
C SER A 19 -8.89 -4.08 6.09
N ARG A 20 -9.95 -3.47 5.59
CA ARG A 20 -10.48 -3.78 4.25
C ARG A 20 -9.54 -3.31 3.15
N LEU A 21 -8.81 -2.22 3.40
CA LEU A 21 -7.78 -1.75 2.48
C LEU A 21 -6.67 -2.80 2.34
N PHE A 22 -6.31 -3.48 3.43
CA PHE A 22 -5.36 -4.58 3.40
C PHE A 22 -5.81 -5.67 2.43
N ASP A 23 -7.07 -6.09 2.50
CA ASP A 23 -7.61 -7.11 1.60
C ASP A 23 -7.52 -6.68 0.14
N ALA A 24 -7.78 -5.41 -0.14
CA ALA A 24 -7.72 -4.89 -1.50
C ALA A 24 -6.30 -4.91 -2.07
N VAL A 25 -5.31 -4.53 -1.28
CA VAL A 25 -3.92 -4.49 -1.76
C VAL A 25 -3.25 -5.86 -1.79
N LYS A 26 -3.73 -6.80 -0.99
CA LYS A 26 -3.20 -8.16 -0.96
C LYS A 26 -3.76 -9.02 -2.10
N ASN A 27 -5.04 -8.91 -2.39
CA ASN A 27 -5.70 -9.72 -3.40
C ASN A 27 -5.63 -9.02 -4.76
N VAL A 28 -4.46 -9.12 -5.38
CA VAL A 28 -4.20 -8.50 -6.68
C VAL A 28 -4.38 -9.52 -7.80
N ALA A 29 -4.78 -9.02 -8.96
CA ALA A 29 -4.84 -9.81 -10.18
C ALA A 29 -3.43 -10.10 -10.71
N GLU A 30 -3.32 -10.87 -11.80
CA GLU A 30 -2.03 -11.25 -12.40
C GLU A 30 -1.18 -10.06 -12.80
N ASP A 31 -1.82 -8.94 -13.12
CA ASP A 31 -1.13 -7.69 -13.47
C ASP A 31 -0.76 -6.84 -12.28
N ASN A 32 -0.89 -7.37 -11.06
CA ASN A 32 -0.64 -6.69 -9.78
C ASN A 32 -1.57 -5.52 -9.50
N LYS A 33 -2.71 -5.43 -10.20
CA LYS A 33 -3.70 -4.40 -9.92
C LYS A 33 -4.65 -4.83 -8.82
N PRO A 34 -4.85 -4.00 -7.80
CA PRO A 34 -5.88 -4.27 -6.79
C PRO A 34 -7.27 -4.30 -7.43
N ALA A 35 -8.13 -5.14 -6.89
CA ALA A 35 -9.52 -5.23 -7.33
C ALA A 35 -10.44 -4.58 -6.32
N CYS A 36 -11.55 -4.04 -6.80
CA CYS A 36 -12.56 -3.50 -5.92
C CYS A 36 -13.18 -4.61 -5.09
N ARG A 37 -13.24 -4.41 -3.79
CA ARG A 37 -13.78 -5.38 -2.86
C ARG A 37 -15.29 -5.62 -3.06
N SER A 38 -16.02 -4.58 -3.46
CA SER A 38 -17.48 -4.65 -3.58
C SER A 38 -17.93 -5.19 -4.93
N CYS A 39 -17.39 -4.67 -6.04
CA CYS A 39 -17.82 -5.09 -7.36
C CYS A 39 -16.87 -6.08 -8.05
N GLY A 40 -15.70 -6.33 -7.47
CA GLY A 40 -14.73 -7.27 -8.00
C GLY A 40 -14.02 -6.81 -9.25
N ALA A 41 -14.32 -5.63 -9.76
CA ALA A 41 -13.68 -5.13 -10.97
C ALA A 41 -12.23 -4.78 -10.69
N SER A 42 -11.31 -5.25 -11.54
CA SER A 42 -9.91 -4.84 -11.52
C SER A 42 -9.76 -3.52 -12.26
N THR A 43 -10.60 -2.57 -11.89
CA THR A 43 -10.57 -1.23 -12.45
C THR A 43 -9.54 -0.40 -11.70
N ASP A 44 -9.27 0.76 -12.25
CA ASP A 44 -8.32 1.69 -11.69
C ASP A 44 -8.83 2.27 -10.38
N LEU A 45 -8.53 1.61 -9.28
CA LEU A 45 -8.86 2.14 -7.97
C LEU A 45 -8.10 3.44 -7.74
N HIS A 46 -8.72 4.37 -7.03
CA HIS A 46 -8.10 5.63 -6.67
C HIS A 46 -7.72 5.61 -5.19
N LEU A 47 -6.46 5.90 -4.92
CA LEU A 47 -5.99 6.14 -3.56
C LEU A 47 -6.32 7.59 -3.22
N SER A 48 -7.18 7.78 -2.25
CA SER A 48 -7.62 9.10 -1.83
C SER A 48 -7.15 9.40 -0.41
N PHE A 49 -6.98 10.69 -0.12
CA PHE A 49 -6.59 11.18 1.21
C PHE A 49 -7.79 11.89 1.82
N ASP A 50 -8.24 11.38 2.94
CA ASP A 50 -9.43 11.91 3.60
C ASP A 50 -9.17 13.30 4.18
N LEU A 51 -8.04 13.46 4.82
CA LEU A 51 -7.70 14.72 5.42
C LEU A 51 -6.21 14.85 5.50
N ALA A 52 -5.70 15.95 5.00
CA ALA A 52 -4.31 16.26 5.18
C ALA A 52 -4.11 17.76 5.11
N LEU A 53 -3.34 18.27 6.05
CA LEU A 53 -2.97 19.66 6.04
C LEU A 53 -1.98 19.92 4.90
N CYS A 54 -2.31 20.86 4.03
CA CYS A 54 -1.45 21.27 2.93
C CYS A 54 -1.11 20.15 1.93
N VAL A 55 -1.94 19.13 1.82
CA VAL A 55 -1.76 18.11 0.79
C VAL A 55 -2.21 18.65 -0.55
N GLN A 56 -1.33 18.57 -1.55
CA GLN A 56 -1.61 19.04 -2.90
C GLN A 56 -2.33 17.96 -3.74
N ASP A 57 -1.98 16.70 -3.53
CA ASP A 57 -2.52 15.58 -4.27
C ASP A 57 -3.48 14.81 -3.39
N LYS A 58 -4.77 14.95 -3.64
CA LYS A 58 -5.81 14.30 -2.83
C LYS A 58 -6.26 12.98 -3.40
N ASP A 59 -5.87 12.68 -4.62
CA ASP A 59 -6.36 11.52 -5.35
C ASP A 59 -5.32 11.06 -6.35
N ALA A 60 -5.08 9.75 -6.41
CA ALA A 60 -4.11 9.17 -7.32
C ALA A 60 -4.61 7.80 -7.80
N LYS A 61 -4.48 7.53 -9.09
CA LYS A 61 -4.85 6.26 -9.69
C LYS A 61 -3.87 5.18 -9.27
N VAL A 62 -4.35 4.05 -8.79
CA VAL A 62 -3.51 2.94 -8.36
C VAL A 62 -3.14 2.09 -9.57
N LEU A 63 -1.84 2.00 -9.86
CA LEU A 63 -1.33 1.22 -10.98
C LEU A 63 -0.98 -0.20 -10.59
N ALA A 64 -0.37 -0.40 -9.42
CA ALA A 64 0.08 -1.73 -9.00
C ALA A 64 0.30 -1.78 -7.49
N SER A 65 0.25 -2.98 -6.95
CA SER A 65 0.53 -3.26 -5.54
C SER A 65 1.45 -4.48 -5.46
N PHE A 66 2.52 -4.36 -4.69
CA PHE A 66 3.50 -5.42 -4.49
C PHE A 66 3.75 -5.65 -3.01
N TYR A 67 4.03 -6.88 -2.64
CA TYR A 67 4.46 -7.24 -1.29
C TYR A 67 5.45 -8.40 -1.35
N PRO A 68 6.26 -8.64 -0.29
CA PRO A 68 7.30 -9.67 -0.33
C PRO A 68 6.73 -11.08 -0.47
N HIS A 69 7.45 -11.95 -1.14
CA HIS A 69 7.08 -13.36 -1.26
C HIS A 69 7.23 -14.10 0.07
N GLN A 70 8.22 -13.69 0.87
CA GLN A 70 8.44 -14.24 2.20
C GLN A 70 8.22 -13.14 3.23
N LEU A 71 7.35 -13.42 4.20
CA LEU A 71 6.95 -12.46 5.21
C LEU A 71 7.60 -12.80 6.54
N GLU A 72 7.88 -11.77 7.33
CA GLU A 72 8.38 -11.96 8.68
C GLU A 72 7.23 -12.26 9.62
N GLU A 73 7.44 -13.25 10.49
CA GLU A 73 6.48 -13.62 11.52
C GLU A 73 7.19 -13.75 12.86
N TRP A 74 6.52 -13.39 13.93
CA TRP A 74 7.05 -13.58 15.28
C TRP A 74 5.91 -13.83 16.28
N PRO A 75 6.21 -14.55 17.37
CA PRO A 75 5.24 -14.72 18.45
C PRO A 75 5.15 -13.45 19.30
N CYS A 76 3.95 -13.15 19.77
CA CYS A 76 3.73 -12.01 20.66
C CYS A 76 2.55 -12.31 21.58
N GLU A 77 2.82 -12.54 22.84
CA GLU A 77 1.79 -12.77 23.88
C GLU A 77 0.79 -13.85 23.49
N GLY A 78 1.29 -15.00 23.03
CA GLY A 78 0.44 -16.14 22.65
C GLY A 78 -0.23 -16.03 21.29
N ARG A 79 0.06 -14.96 20.55
CA ARG A 79 -0.43 -14.74 19.20
C ARG A 79 0.71 -14.73 18.20
N THR A 80 0.39 -14.85 16.94
CA THR A 80 1.37 -14.74 15.86
C THR A 80 1.15 -13.42 15.12
N VAL A 81 2.22 -12.66 14.95
CA VAL A 81 2.18 -11.40 14.21
C VAL A 81 2.94 -11.57 12.90
N THR A 82 2.33 -11.22 11.78
CA THR A 82 2.94 -11.22 10.46
C THR A 82 3.05 -9.79 9.97
N PHE A 83 4.25 -9.41 9.51
CA PHE A 83 4.50 -8.08 8.97
C PHE A 83 4.27 -8.09 7.46
N TYR A 84 3.36 -7.22 6.99
CA TYR A 84 3.00 -7.07 5.58
C TYR A 84 3.35 -5.67 5.11
N PRO A 85 4.57 -5.45 4.57
CA PRO A 85 4.88 -4.19 3.89
C PRO A 85 4.44 -4.25 2.44
N PHE A 86 4.02 -3.11 1.90
CA PHE A 86 3.58 -3.00 0.51
C PHE A 86 4.32 -1.87 -0.19
N LEU A 87 4.48 -2.02 -1.49
CA LEU A 87 4.85 -0.94 -2.38
C LEU A 87 3.70 -0.76 -3.36
N ILE A 88 3.05 0.39 -3.30
CA ILE A 88 1.91 0.70 -4.16
C ILE A 88 2.32 1.84 -5.09
N VAL A 89 2.23 1.57 -6.39
CA VAL A 89 2.57 2.56 -7.42
C VAL A 89 1.30 3.28 -7.82
N THR A 90 1.36 4.60 -7.81
CA THR A 90 0.23 5.44 -8.18
C THR A 90 0.61 6.40 -9.30
N GLU A 91 -0.38 6.91 -10.00
CA GLU A 91 -0.23 7.93 -11.03
C GLU A 91 -1.14 9.09 -10.71
N ARG A 92 -0.56 10.28 -10.62
CA ARG A 92 -1.30 11.51 -10.36
C ARG A 92 -1.58 12.19 -11.68
N GLU A 93 -2.80 12.67 -11.82
CA GLU A 93 -3.23 13.31 -13.06
C GLU A 93 -2.31 14.46 -13.46
N GLY A 94 -1.76 14.39 -14.68
CA GLY A 94 -0.86 15.41 -15.20
C GLY A 94 0.48 15.51 -14.50
N ARG A 95 0.86 14.50 -13.69
CA ARG A 95 2.09 14.50 -12.91
C ARG A 95 2.80 13.16 -13.00
N ASP A 96 4.01 13.10 -12.45
CA ASP A 96 4.79 11.89 -12.39
C ASP A 96 4.20 10.87 -11.41
N ARG A 97 4.70 9.65 -11.50
CA ARG A 97 4.30 8.57 -10.61
C ARG A 97 4.76 8.84 -9.19
N ALA A 98 4.02 8.24 -8.25
CA ALA A 98 4.35 8.27 -6.85
C ALA A 98 4.28 6.86 -6.28
N VAL A 99 4.95 6.66 -5.15
CA VAL A 99 4.87 5.41 -4.40
C VAL A 99 4.31 5.68 -3.02
N TRP A 100 3.51 4.74 -2.55
CA TRP A 100 3.00 4.71 -1.19
C TRP A 100 3.48 3.40 -0.57
N LEU A 101 4.05 3.49 0.64
CA LEU A 101 4.66 2.36 1.33
C LEU A 101 3.89 2.03 2.60
N PRO A 102 2.65 1.56 2.49
CA PRO A 102 1.88 1.19 3.66
C PRO A 102 2.31 -0.16 4.19
N TYR A 103 1.99 -0.42 5.46
CA TYR A 103 2.23 -1.72 6.04
C TYR A 103 1.13 -2.07 7.02
N TRP A 104 0.94 -3.36 7.23
CA TRP A 104 0.03 -3.89 8.25
C TRP A 104 0.76 -4.91 9.10
N HIS A 105 0.37 -4.97 10.36
CA HIS A 105 0.68 -6.09 11.21
C HIS A 105 -0.58 -6.96 11.28
N VAL A 106 -0.49 -8.19 10.78
CA VAL A 106 -1.63 -9.10 10.83
C VAL A 106 -1.47 -9.97 12.06
N VAL A 107 -2.36 -9.79 13.02
CA VAL A 107 -2.33 -10.53 14.29
C VAL A 107 -3.26 -11.72 14.16
N ARG A 108 -2.70 -12.92 14.30
CA ARG A 108 -3.50 -14.16 14.31
C ARG A 108 -3.75 -14.59 15.74
N ASP A 109 -5.01 -14.65 16.11
CA ASP A 109 -5.46 -15.03 17.43
C ASP A 109 -6.64 -15.99 17.29
N GLY A 110 -6.48 -17.23 17.80
CA GLY A 110 -7.55 -18.22 17.74
C GLY A 110 -8.01 -18.56 16.33
N GLY A 111 -7.11 -18.52 15.35
CA GLY A 111 -7.42 -18.82 13.95
C GLY A 111 -8.00 -17.66 13.16
N LYS A 112 -8.16 -16.50 13.78
CA LYS A 112 -8.63 -15.29 13.09
C LYS A 112 -7.48 -14.35 12.79
N ASP A 113 -7.45 -13.83 11.58
CA ASP A 113 -6.49 -12.82 11.16
C ASP A 113 -7.08 -11.44 11.34
N ASN A 114 -6.35 -10.57 12.03
CA ASN A 114 -6.78 -9.21 12.30
C ASN A 114 -5.69 -8.23 11.81
N PRO A 115 -5.88 -7.62 10.64
CA PRO A 115 -4.91 -6.64 10.11
C PRO A 115 -4.97 -5.33 10.89
N LYS A 116 -3.79 -4.85 11.31
CA LYS A 116 -3.61 -3.56 11.99
C LYS A 116 -2.81 -2.63 11.10
N TYR A 117 -3.42 -1.55 10.67
CA TYR A 117 -2.77 -0.59 9.78
C TYR A 117 -1.68 0.21 10.48
N GLY A 118 -0.53 0.34 9.80
CA GLY A 118 0.56 1.20 10.26
C GLY A 118 0.27 2.66 9.94
N GLN A 119 0.45 3.54 10.92
CA GLN A 119 0.00 4.93 10.85
C GLN A 119 0.92 5.87 10.07
N TRP A 120 2.18 5.49 9.87
CA TRP A 120 3.21 6.40 9.35
C TRP A 120 3.75 5.93 8.00
N ALA A 121 2.85 5.52 7.11
CA ALA A 121 3.22 5.04 5.79
C ALA A 121 3.64 6.21 4.90
N PRO A 122 4.90 6.23 4.40
CA PRO A 122 5.34 7.33 3.55
C PRO A 122 4.70 7.29 2.16
N PHE A 123 4.53 8.48 1.61
CA PHE A 123 4.04 8.67 0.24
C PHE A 123 4.97 9.68 -0.40
N MET A 124 5.59 9.33 -1.54
CA MET A 124 6.58 10.18 -2.18
C MET A 124 6.59 10.02 -3.69
N ASP A 125 7.16 11.00 -4.37
CA ASP A 125 7.37 10.91 -5.81
C ASP A 125 8.29 9.73 -6.16
N MET A 126 8.00 9.06 -7.27
CA MET A 126 8.80 7.93 -7.73
C MET A 126 10.26 8.32 -7.92
N GLU A 127 10.53 9.52 -8.43
CA GLU A 127 11.90 10.00 -8.62
C GLU A 127 12.68 10.07 -7.31
N LEU A 128 12.03 10.52 -6.24
CA LEU A 128 12.66 10.57 -4.92
C LEU A 128 12.97 9.17 -4.41
N PHE A 129 12.04 8.25 -4.59
CA PHE A 129 12.21 6.87 -4.17
C PHE A 129 13.36 6.20 -4.93
N GLU A 130 13.40 6.37 -6.24
CA GLU A 130 14.45 5.82 -7.09
C GLU A 130 15.83 6.41 -6.74
N ASP A 131 15.87 7.71 -6.44
CA ASP A 131 17.11 8.37 -6.04
C ASP A 131 17.64 7.77 -4.73
N LEU A 132 16.78 7.57 -3.75
CA LEU A 132 17.18 6.95 -2.49
C LEU A 132 17.70 5.52 -2.70
N LEU A 133 17.02 4.74 -3.53
CA LEU A 133 17.47 3.38 -3.86
C LEU A 133 18.81 3.40 -4.59
N SER A 134 19.00 4.33 -5.51
CA SER A 134 20.27 4.50 -6.24
C SER A 134 21.41 4.82 -5.30
N GLN A 135 21.19 5.73 -4.35
CA GLN A 135 22.22 6.08 -3.36
C GLN A 135 22.63 4.87 -2.53
N ALA A 136 21.64 4.12 -2.04
CA ALA A 136 21.90 2.93 -1.25
C ALA A 136 22.64 1.85 -2.06
N ARG A 137 22.27 1.69 -3.34
CA ARG A 137 22.91 0.72 -4.23
C ARG A 137 24.35 1.12 -4.52
N ASN A 138 24.60 2.40 -4.79
CA ASN A 138 25.94 2.90 -5.08
C ASN A 138 26.88 2.75 -3.89
N ASP A 139 26.36 2.83 -2.68
CA ASP A 139 27.15 2.64 -1.46
C ASP A 139 27.27 1.15 -1.05
N GLY A 140 26.74 0.24 -1.85
CA GLY A 140 26.88 -1.19 -1.64
C GLY A 140 25.88 -1.82 -0.70
N PHE A 141 24.82 -1.10 -0.30
CA PHE A 141 23.80 -1.61 0.61
C PHE A 141 22.68 -2.38 -0.10
N LEU A 142 22.54 -2.23 -1.41
CA LEU A 142 21.56 -2.96 -2.21
C LEU A 142 22.26 -3.71 -3.34
N ASN A 143 21.70 -4.87 -3.69
CA ASN A 143 22.19 -5.62 -4.82
C ASN A 143 21.82 -4.90 -6.12
N HIS A 144 22.76 -4.94 -7.11
CA HIS A 144 22.51 -4.38 -8.43
C HIS A 144 21.63 -5.28 -9.28
N GLU A 145 21.56 -6.56 -8.94
CA GLU A 145 20.73 -7.53 -9.65
C GLU A 145 19.40 -7.69 -8.93
N ALA A 146 18.34 -7.63 -9.70
CA ALA A 146 17.01 -7.83 -9.19
C ALA A 146 16.73 -9.31 -8.94
#